data_a26b09bf2d4a6751f2c939d55bc5397e
#
_entry.id   a26b09bf2d4a6751f2c939d55bc5397e
#
_cell.length_a   1.000
_cell.length_b   1.000
_cell.length_c   1.000
_cell.angle_alpha   90.00
_cell.angle_beta   90.00
_cell.angle_gamma   90.00
#
_symmetry.space_group_name_H-M   'P 1'
#
loop_
_entity.id
_entity.type
_entity.pdbx_description
1 polymer ?
#
loop_
_entity_poly.entity_id
_entity_poly.type
_entity_poly.pdbx_seq_one_letter_code
_entity_poly.pdbx_strand_id
1 'polypeptide(L)'
;MIKVTDLHKSFGELAVLKGIDFQADTGEVIVIIGPSGMGKSTFLRCINYIERPEKGIIEIDNVKVDAEKCTEKEIKQLRLKTSMVFQNYNIFKNKTVIENVMLPMTSVQKIEKEIAKEKALQYLDQVGLLDKVNEYPSRLSGGQQQRVGIARAMAVNPKLILLDEPTSSLDPELVLGILDILRNLANEHKRTMIIVTHE
;
A
#
# COMPACT_ATOMS: atom_id res chain seq x y z
N MET A 1 0.69 13.78 7.98
CA MET A 1 0.92 14.61 6.78
C MET A 1 1.96 13.93 5.90
N ILE A 2 1.72 13.93 4.59
CA ILE A 2 2.72 13.60 3.57
C ILE A 2 3.01 14.84 2.75
N LYS A 3 4.29 15.04 2.39
CA LYS A 3 4.73 16.09 1.47
C LYS A 3 5.78 15.53 0.54
N VAL A 4 5.61 15.79 -0.75
CA VAL A 4 6.56 15.45 -1.81
C VAL A 4 6.94 16.75 -2.51
N THR A 5 8.23 16.98 -2.73
CA THR A 5 8.73 18.21 -3.34
C THR A 5 9.68 17.86 -4.46
N ASP A 6 9.42 18.44 -5.64
CA ASP A 6 10.27 18.36 -6.84
C ASP A 6 10.69 16.92 -7.20
N LEU A 7 9.74 15.97 -7.20
CA LEU A 7 10.01 14.55 -7.42
C LEU A 7 10.25 14.24 -8.89
N HIS A 8 11.40 13.63 -9.20
CA HIS A 8 11.79 13.24 -10.55
C HIS A 8 12.06 11.74 -10.65
N LYS A 9 11.62 11.14 -11.76
CA LYS A 9 11.91 9.75 -12.11
C LYS A 9 11.92 9.55 -13.62
N SER A 10 12.99 8.92 -14.11
CA SER A 10 13.14 8.50 -15.49
C SER A 10 13.36 7.00 -15.61
N PHE A 11 13.06 6.43 -16.76
CA PHE A 11 13.41 5.07 -17.15
C PHE A 11 14.15 5.15 -18.48
N GLY A 12 15.47 5.05 -18.44
CA GLY A 12 16.33 5.39 -19.58
C GLY A 12 16.14 6.84 -19.99
N GLU A 13 15.82 7.10 -21.25
CA GLU A 13 15.57 8.45 -21.77
C GLU A 13 14.16 8.98 -21.50
N LEU A 14 13.25 8.13 -21.03
CA LEU A 14 11.87 8.51 -20.77
C LEU A 14 11.72 9.13 -19.38
N ALA A 15 11.61 10.47 -19.31
CA ALA A 15 11.27 11.18 -18.08
C ALA A 15 9.78 11.03 -17.77
N VAL A 16 9.45 10.29 -16.69
CA VAL A 16 8.07 9.98 -16.27
C VAL A 16 7.57 10.96 -15.24
N LEU A 17 8.34 11.23 -14.18
CA LEU A 17 8.02 12.28 -13.20
C LEU A 17 8.98 13.45 -13.43
N LYS A 18 8.42 14.65 -13.55
CA LYS A 18 9.14 15.86 -14.01
C LYS A 18 8.97 17.02 -13.02
N GLY A 19 9.37 16.79 -11.75
CA GLY A 19 9.22 17.81 -10.70
C GLY A 19 7.81 17.83 -10.13
N ILE A 20 7.37 16.72 -9.54
CA ILE A 20 6.03 16.61 -8.95
C ILE A 20 6.07 17.13 -7.52
N ASP A 21 5.23 18.11 -7.24
CA ASP A 21 4.88 18.57 -5.89
C ASP A 21 3.53 17.99 -5.49
N PHE A 22 3.46 17.46 -4.25
CA PHE A 22 2.23 16.87 -3.72
C PHE A 22 2.19 17.01 -2.20
N GLN A 23 1.01 17.25 -1.67
CA GLN A 23 0.79 17.30 -0.23
C GLN A 23 -0.58 16.70 0.12
N ALA A 24 -0.64 15.99 1.24
CA ALA A 24 -1.90 15.53 1.85
C ALA A 24 -1.79 15.55 3.38
N ASP A 25 -2.89 15.87 4.02
CA ASP A 25 -2.97 15.88 5.48
C ASP A 25 -3.28 14.50 6.05
N THR A 26 -3.10 14.35 7.35
CA THR A 26 -3.39 13.09 8.04
C THR A 26 -4.88 12.81 8.02
N GLY A 27 -5.24 11.61 7.59
CA GLY A 27 -6.64 11.17 7.49
C GLY A 27 -7.33 11.51 6.16
N GLU A 28 -6.63 12.17 5.23
CA GLU A 28 -7.17 12.42 3.89
C GLU A 28 -7.11 11.18 3.00
N VAL A 29 -8.10 11.05 2.14
CA VAL A 29 -8.14 10.09 1.03
C VAL A 29 -8.02 10.84 -0.27
N ILE A 30 -6.89 10.67 -0.94
CA ILE A 30 -6.61 11.32 -2.22
C ILE A 30 -6.76 10.29 -3.34
N VAL A 31 -7.51 10.63 -4.37
CA VAL A 31 -7.66 9.81 -5.57
C VAL A 31 -6.97 10.50 -6.75
N ILE A 32 -6.01 9.80 -7.35
CA ILE A 32 -5.28 10.26 -8.54
C ILE A 32 -5.86 9.54 -9.75
N ILE A 33 -6.53 10.28 -10.62
CA ILE A 33 -7.18 9.76 -11.83
C ILE A 33 -6.44 10.25 -13.06
N GLY A 34 -6.39 9.42 -14.09
CA GLY A 34 -5.82 9.78 -15.40
C GLY A 34 -5.52 8.57 -16.27
N PRO A 35 -5.20 8.76 -17.55
CA PRO A 35 -4.91 7.69 -18.49
C PRO A 35 -3.76 6.78 -18.05
N SER A 36 -3.76 5.54 -18.53
CA SER A 36 -2.65 4.61 -18.30
C SER A 36 -1.34 5.15 -18.90
N GLY A 37 -0.21 4.81 -18.29
CA GLY A 37 1.11 5.27 -18.75
C GLY A 37 1.54 6.68 -18.31
N MET A 38 0.69 7.45 -17.63
CA MET A 38 1.01 8.82 -17.18
C MET A 38 1.85 8.90 -15.89
N GLY A 39 2.42 7.80 -15.44
CA GLY A 39 3.32 7.82 -14.27
C GLY A 39 2.64 7.72 -12.90
N LYS A 40 1.32 7.51 -12.81
CA LYS A 40 0.58 7.41 -11.54
C LYS A 40 1.14 6.33 -10.63
N SER A 41 1.26 5.09 -11.13
CA SER A 41 1.85 3.97 -10.38
C SER A 41 3.33 4.21 -10.05
N THR A 42 4.07 4.87 -10.95
CA THR A 42 5.47 5.27 -10.71
C THR A 42 5.55 6.25 -9.54
N PHE A 43 4.65 7.22 -9.47
CA PHE A 43 4.57 8.16 -8.35
C PHE A 43 4.36 7.44 -7.01
N LEU A 44 3.37 6.54 -6.92
CA LEU A 44 3.14 5.73 -5.72
C LEU A 44 4.37 4.90 -5.33
N ARG A 45 5.00 4.25 -6.30
CA ARG A 45 6.18 3.42 -6.08
C ARG A 45 7.40 4.24 -5.65
N CYS A 46 7.53 5.48 -6.11
CA CYS A 46 8.56 6.39 -5.64
C CYS A 46 8.30 6.82 -4.19
N ILE A 47 7.06 7.11 -3.80
CA ILE A 47 6.73 7.46 -2.40
C ILE A 47 7.13 6.35 -1.42
N ASN A 48 6.96 5.08 -1.81
CA ASN A 48 7.35 3.92 -1.01
C ASN A 48 8.80 3.46 -1.25
N TYR A 49 9.54 4.12 -2.14
CA TYR A 49 10.90 3.71 -2.57
C TYR A 49 10.99 2.28 -3.14
N ILE A 50 9.90 1.73 -3.66
CA ILE A 50 9.95 0.54 -4.53
C ILE A 50 10.68 0.90 -5.83
N GLU A 51 10.34 2.06 -6.39
CA GLU A 51 11.13 2.73 -7.41
C GLU A 51 11.93 3.85 -6.76
N ARG A 52 13.25 3.85 -6.93
CA ARG A 52 14.11 4.90 -6.39
C ARG A 52 13.98 6.16 -7.25
N PRO A 53 13.49 7.30 -6.70
CA PRO A 53 13.50 8.56 -7.43
C PRO A 53 14.93 9.06 -7.63
N GLU A 54 15.13 9.89 -8.65
CA GLU A 54 16.44 10.47 -8.98
C GLU A 54 16.68 11.77 -8.21
N LYS A 55 15.60 12.55 -8.02
CA LYS A 55 15.63 13.84 -7.34
C LYS A 55 14.33 14.07 -6.60
N GLY A 56 14.37 14.91 -5.59
CA GLY A 56 13.20 15.35 -4.83
C GLY A 56 13.24 14.89 -3.38
N ILE A 57 12.31 15.41 -2.62
CA ILE A 57 12.19 15.16 -1.18
C ILE A 57 10.85 14.53 -0.88
N ILE A 58 10.85 13.45 -0.10
CA ILE A 58 9.64 12.78 0.41
C ILE A 58 9.64 12.89 1.93
N GLU A 59 8.57 13.46 2.47
CA GLU A 59 8.35 13.62 3.90
C GLU A 59 7.06 12.92 4.31
N ILE A 60 7.13 11.97 5.23
CA ILE A 60 5.96 11.24 5.77
C ILE A 60 6.07 11.23 7.29
N ASP A 61 5.10 11.85 7.97
CA ASP A 61 5.10 12.04 9.41
C ASP A 61 6.39 12.78 9.85
N ASN A 62 7.27 12.15 10.60
CA ASN A 62 8.56 12.69 11.07
C ASN A 62 9.77 12.16 10.27
N VAL A 63 9.55 11.47 9.16
CA VAL A 63 10.64 10.92 8.33
C VAL A 63 10.74 11.75 7.05
N LYS A 64 11.94 12.24 6.77
CA LYS A 64 12.29 13.00 5.58
C LYS A 64 13.40 12.29 4.83
N VAL A 65 13.22 12.09 3.52
CA VAL A 65 14.18 11.43 2.64
C VAL A 65 14.44 12.32 1.43
N ASP A 66 15.69 12.72 1.25
CA ASP A 66 16.17 13.42 0.07
C ASP A 66 16.74 12.38 -0.91
N ALA A 67 16.16 12.26 -2.10
CA ALA A 67 16.50 11.21 -3.06
C ALA A 67 17.98 11.21 -3.47
N GLU A 68 18.62 12.37 -3.51
CA GLU A 68 20.01 12.53 -3.94
C GLU A 68 21.04 12.17 -2.85
N LYS A 69 20.62 12.19 -1.58
CA LYS A 69 21.56 12.06 -0.43
C LYS A 69 21.16 10.97 0.56
N CYS A 70 20.01 10.29 0.35
CA CYS A 70 19.46 9.38 1.33
C CYS A 70 20.30 8.11 1.55
N THR A 71 20.27 7.66 2.78
CA THR A 71 20.84 6.39 3.22
C THR A 71 19.79 5.27 3.19
N GLU A 72 20.22 4.02 3.10
CA GLU A 72 19.34 2.86 3.19
C GLU A 72 18.57 2.80 4.54
N LYS A 73 19.14 3.39 5.60
CA LYS A 73 18.48 3.49 6.91
C LYS A 73 17.26 4.42 6.85
N GLU A 74 17.38 5.58 6.21
CA GLU A 74 16.28 6.54 6.03
C GLU A 74 15.19 5.96 5.13
N ILE A 75 15.57 5.31 4.03
CA ILE A 75 14.63 4.60 3.14
C ILE A 75 13.85 3.53 3.93
N LYS A 76 14.54 2.74 4.75
CA LYS A 76 13.88 1.73 5.60
C LYS A 76 12.90 2.37 6.59
N GLN A 77 13.24 3.49 7.20
CA GLN A 77 12.33 4.22 8.09
C GLN A 77 11.10 4.74 7.35
N LEU A 78 11.26 5.27 6.14
CA LEU A 78 10.15 5.70 5.30
C LEU A 78 9.21 4.53 4.95
N ARG A 79 9.78 3.38 4.54
CA ARG A 79 9.02 2.17 4.23
C ARG A 79 8.21 1.64 5.43
N LEU A 80 8.71 1.83 6.65
CA LEU A 80 7.97 1.46 7.87
C LEU A 80 6.74 2.37 8.14
N LYS A 81 6.70 3.57 7.54
CA LYS A 81 5.55 4.48 7.63
C LYS A 81 4.49 4.22 6.57
N THR A 82 4.80 3.43 5.55
CA THR A 82 3.94 3.19 4.40
C THR A 82 3.59 1.73 4.24
N SER A 83 2.48 1.47 3.59
CA SER A 83 2.17 0.16 3.03
C SER A 83 1.60 0.31 1.62
N MET A 84 1.67 -0.75 0.83
CA MET A 84 1.19 -0.71 -0.54
C MET A 84 0.30 -1.92 -0.85
N VAL A 85 -0.85 -1.62 -1.48
CA VAL A 85 -1.76 -2.58 -2.10
C VAL A 85 -1.54 -2.52 -3.60
N PHE A 86 -1.29 -3.66 -4.23
CA PHE A 86 -0.95 -3.75 -5.64
C PHE A 86 -2.13 -4.22 -6.48
N GLN A 87 -2.14 -3.86 -7.73
CA GLN A 87 -3.11 -4.31 -8.73
C GLN A 87 -3.17 -5.85 -8.83
N ASN A 88 -2.02 -6.53 -8.83
CA ASN A 88 -1.89 -7.98 -8.97
C ASN A 88 -1.83 -8.71 -7.61
N TYR A 89 -2.47 -8.18 -6.57
CA TYR A 89 -2.56 -8.71 -5.20
C TYR A 89 -1.21 -8.92 -4.50
N ASN A 90 -0.18 -9.40 -5.17
CA ASN A 90 1.20 -9.68 -4.71
C ASN A 90 1.26 -10.46 -3.37
N ILE A 91 0.34 -11.40 -3.17
CA ILE A 91 0.33 -12.27 -1.99
C ILE A 91 1.26 -13.47 -2.17
N PHE A 92 1.82 -13.96 -1.07
CA PHE A 92 2.74 -15.10 -1.06
C PHE A 92 1.99 -16.41 -1.28
N LYS A 93 2.17 -17.02 -2.45
CA LYS A 93 1.45 -18.23 -2.87
C LYS A 93 1.72 -19.46 -2.00
N ASN A 94 2.88 -19.52 -1.35
CA ASN A 94 3.32 -20.59 -0.47
C ASN A 94 2.99 -20.36 1.02
N LYS A 95 2.16 -19.39 1.31
CA LYS A 95 1.70 -19.07 2.66
C LYS A 95 0.18 -19.04 2.71
N THR A 96 -0.39 -19.45 3.84
CA THR A 96 -1.82 -19.32 4.09
C THR A 96 -2.25 -17.86 4.17
N VAL A 97 -3.55 -17.62 4.18
CA VAL A 97 -4.14 -16.28 4.33
C VAL A 97 -3.61 -15.59 5.60
N ILE A 98 -3.69 -16.26 6.74
CA ILE A 98 -3.23 -15.68 8.00
C ILE A 98 -1.71 -15.44 8.00
N GLU A 99 -0.92 -16.35 7.45
CA GLU A 99 0.54 -16.19 7.34
C GLU A 99 0.93 -15.00 6.45
N ASN A 100 0.17 -14.73 5.39
CA ASN A 100 0.36 -13.55 4.54
C ASN A 100 0.20 -12.25 5.33
N VAL A 101 -0.82 -12.18 6.19
CA VAL A 101 -1.09 -10.98 7.01
C VAL A 101 -0.10 -10.87 8.16
N MET A 102 0.32 -11.97 8.77
CA MET A 102 1.30 -11.99 9.87
C MET A 102 2.71 -11.61 9.42
N LEU A 103 3.08 -11.93 8.18
CA LEU A 103 4.46 -11.86 7.70
C LEU A 103 5.14 -10.50 7.94
N PRO A 104 4.56 -9.35 7.58
CA PRO A 104 5.21 -8.06 7.81
C PRO A 104 5.36 -7.74 9.30
N MET A 105 4.44 -8.16 10.15
CA MET A 105 4.53 -7.98 11.60
C MET A 105 5.67 -8.78 12.20
N THR A 106 5.79 -10.06 11.85
CA THR A 106 6.80 -10.95 12.42
C THR A 106 8.19 -10.72 11.82
N SER A 107 8.29 -10.57 10.48
CA SER A 107 9.57 -10.49 9.77
C SER A 107 10.20 -9.10 9.84
N VAL A 108 9.39 -8.02 9.79
CA VAL A 108 9.89 -6.64 9.73
C VAL A 108 9.81 -5.96 11.10
N GLN A 109 8.65 -6.01 11.76
CA GLN A 109 8.43 -5.36 13.05
C GLN A 109 8.90 -6.19 14.26
N LYS A 110 9.24 -7.48 14.03
CA LYS A 110 9.70 -8.42 15.07
C LYS A 110 8.67 -8.65 16.18
N ILE A 111 7.39 -8.51 15.85
CA ILE A 111 6.29 -8.80 16.78
C ILE A 111 6.24 -10.30 17.04
N GLU A 112 5.99 -10.68 18.29
CA GLU A 112 5.81 -12.06 18.71
C GLU A 112 4.67 -12.74 17.92
N LYS A 113 4.85 -14.03 17.59
CA LYS A 113 3.98 -14.75 16.66
C LYS A 113 2.53 -14.82 17.14
N GLU A 114 2.30 -15.02 18.42
CA GLU A 114 0.94 -15.10 18.96
C GLU A 114 0.23 -13.74 18.92
N ILE A 115 0.92 -12.66 19.24
CA ILE A 115 0.39 -11.29 19.12
C ILE A 115 0.11 -10.94 17.65
N ALA A 116 1.01 -11.32 16.74
CA ALA A 116 0.83 -11.11 15.32
C ALA A 116 -0.37 -11.89 14.76
N LYS A 117 -0.61 -13.11 15.28
CA LYS A 117 -1.75 -13.96 14.92
C LYS A 117 -3.07 -13.33 15.35
N GLU A 118 -3.15 -12.87 16.58
CA GLU A 118 -4.35 -12.19 17.12
C GLU A 118 -4.70 -10.95 16.27
N LYS A 119 -3.72 -10.09 16.01
CA LYS A 119 -3.91 -8.91 15.14
C LYS A 119 -4.29 -9.29 13.71
N ALA A 120 -3.68 -10.33 13.16
CA ALA A 120 -4.01 -10.79 11.81
C ALA A 120 -5.47 -11.26 11.71
N LEU A 121 -5.98 -11.96 12.72
CA LEU A 121 -7.39 -12.36 12.77
C LEU A 121 -8.32 -11.15 12.81
N GLN A 122 -8.00 -10.10 13.56
CA GLN A 122 -8.79 -8.86 13.59
C GLN A 122 -8.82 -8.18 12.21
N TYR A 123 -7.70 -8.10 11.51
CA TYR A 123 -7.68 -7.53 10.15
C TYR A 123 -8.40 -8.40 9.12
N LEU A 124 -8.33 -9.73 9.26
CA LEU A 124 -9.05 -10.66 8.40
C LEU A 124 -10.56 -10.60 8.64
N ASP A 125 -11.01 -10.36 9.86
CA ASP A 125 -12.41 -10.09 10.17
C ASP A 125 -12.91 -8.82 9.47
N GLN A 126 -12.16 -7.73 9.57
CA GLN A 126 -12.51 -6.45 8.92
C GLN A 126 -12.66 -6.55 7.39
N VAL A 127 -12.00 -7.51 6.75
CA VAL A 127 -12.12 -7.75 5.31
C VAL A 127 -13.02 -8.96 4.97
N GLY A 128 -13.67 -9.58 5.99
CA GLY A 128 -14.62 -10.68 5.81
C GLY A 128 -13.97 -11.99 5.34
N LEU A 129 -12.81 -12.38 5.90
CA LEU A 129 -12.04 -13.57 5.52
C LEU A 129 -11.69 -14.50 6.69
N LEU A 130 -12.40 -14.43 7.82
CA LEU A 130 -12.15 -15.32 8.97
C LEU A 130 -12.33 -16.81 8.63
N ASP A 131 -13.29 -17.14 7.76
CA ASP A 131 -13.57 -18.51 7.31
C ASP A 131 -12.47 -19.07 6.38
N LYS A 132 -11.54 -18.22 5.90
CA LYS A 132 -10.47 -18.55 4.95
C LYS A 132 -9.07 -18.50 5.53
N VAL A 133 -8.90 -18.32 6.83
CA VAL A 133 -7.58 -18.06 7.47
C VAL A 133 -6.51 -19.11 7.17
N ASN A 134 -6.90 -20.38 7.03
CA ASN A 134 -6.00 -21.49 6.76
C ASN A 134 -5.90 -21.85 5.25
N GLU A 135 -6.65 -21.18 4.39
CA GLU A 135 -6.61 -21.43 2.96
C GLU A 135 -5.35 -20.82 2.31
N TYR A 136 -4.92 -21.44 1.22
CA TYR A 136 -3.86 -20.91 0.37
C TYR A 136 -4.44 -20.01 -0.74
N PRO A 137 -3.66 -19.03 -1.24
CA PRO A 137 -4.10 -18.13 -2.30
C PRO A 137 -4.70 -18.81 -3.53
N SER A 138 -4.25 -20.00 -3.88
CA SER A 138 -4.77 -20.78 -5.01
C SER A 138 -6.23 -21.21 -4.87
N ARG A 139 -6.79 -21.15 -3.65
CA ARG A 139 -8.20 -21.46 -3.35
C ARG A 139 -9.08 -20.22 -3.19
N LEU A 140 -8.53 -19.05 -3.46
CA LEU A 140 -9.21 -17.77 -3.29
C LEU A 140 -9.57 -17.16 -4.64
N SER A 141 -10.75 -16.52 -4.72
CA SER A 141 -11.09 -15.64 -5.84
C SER A 141 -10.18 -14.41 -5.89
N GLY A 142 -10.14 -13.69 -7.03
CA GLY A 142 -9.38 -12.46 -7.16
C GLY A 142 -9.73 -11.42 -6.10
N GLY A 143 -11.03 -11.20 -5.85
CA GLY A 143 -11.49 -10.28 -4.80
C GLY A 143 -11.09 -10.72 -3.39
N GLN A 144 -11.07 -12.02 -3.09
CA GLN A 144 -10.58 -12.53 -1.81
C GLN A 144 -9.06 -12.32 -1.69
N GLN A 145 -8.29 -12.55 -2.76
CA GLN A 145 -6.84 -12.29 -2.77
C GLN A 145 -6.54 -10.81 -2.54
N GLN A 146 -7.33 -9.90 -3.15
CA GLN A 146 -7.20 -8.46 -2.94
C GLN A 146 -7.49 -8.07 -1.48
N ARG A 147 -8.54 -8.65 -0.88
CA ARG A 147 -8.85 -8.44 0.55
C ARG A 147 -7.71 -8.91 1.47
N VAL A 148 -7.04 -10.02 1.15
CA VAL A 148 -5.81 -10.44 1.87
C VAL A 148 -4.70 -9.41 1.72
N GLY A 149 -4.50 -8.85 0.51
CA GLY A 149 -3.54 -7.78 0.25
C GLY A 149 -3.81 -6.52 1.08
N ILE A 150 -5.08 -6.14 1.20
CA ILE A 150 -5.51 -5.00 2.03
C ILE A 150 -5.27 -5.31 3.52
N ALA A 151 -5.70 -6.46 4.03
CA ALA A 151 -5.47 -6.86 5.42
C ALA A 151 -3.97 -6.86 5.77
N ARG A 152 -3.12 -7.38 4.88
CA ARG A 152 -1.66 -7.34 5.04
C ARG A 152 -1.11 -5.92 5.07
N ALA A 153 -1.63 -5.03 4.24
CA ALA A 153 -1.21 -3.63 4.23
C ALA A 153 -1.58 -2.90 5.53
N MET A 154 -2.72 -3.25 6.14
CA MET A 154 -3.16 -2.72 7.42
C MET A 154 -2.35 -3.23 8.61
N ALA A 155 -1.85 -4.47 8.53
CA ALA A 155 -1.22 -5.19 9.63
C ALA A 155 0.00 -4.48 10.22
N VAL A 156 0.73 -3.69 9.44
CA VAL A 156 1.88 -2.90 9.91
C VAL A 156 1.50 -1.56 10.55
N ASN A 157 0.21 -1.24 10.62
CA ASN A 157 -0.30 0.03 11.14
C ASN A 157 0.38 1.26 10.49
N PRO A 158 0.34 1.39 9.17
CA PRO A 158 1.07 2.42 8.43
C PRO A 158 0.46 3.80 8.67
N LYS A 159 1.25 4.86 8.47
CA LYS A 159 0.78 6.26 8.43
C LYS A 159 0.14 6.61 7.09
N LEU A 160 0.55 5.91 6.04
CA LEU A 160 0.07 6.11 4.67
C LEU A 160 -0.14 4.77 3.98
N ILE A 161 -1.32 4.54 3.42
CA ILE A 161 -1.63 3.40 2.56
C ILE A 161 -1.65 3.88 1.11
N LEU A 162 -0.87 3.23 0.27
CA LEU A 162 -0.79 3.47 -1.17
C LEU A 162 -1.53 2.35 -1.90
N LEU A 163 -2.49 2.69 -2.76
CA LEU A 163 -3.29 1.72 -3.49
C LEU A 163 -3.11 1.94 -5.00
N ASP A 164 -2.46 0.99 -5.64
CA ASP A 164 -2.18 1.01 -7.09
C ASP A 164 -3.23 0.18 -7.82
N GLU A 165 -4.23 0.83 -8.38
CA GLU A 165 -5.36 0.24 -9.11
C GLU A 165 -6.02 -0.93 -8.35
N PRO A 166 -6.55 -0.72 -7.13
CA PRO A 166 -6.96 -1.81 -6.24
C PRO A 166 -8.16 -2.62 -6.75
N THR A 167 -8.87 -2.17 -7.78
CA THR A 167 -10.08 -2.79 -8.33
C THR A 167 -9.95 -3.25 -9.78
N SER A 168 -8.93 -2.79 -10.52
CA SER A 168 -8.82 -2.99 -11.98
C SER A 168 -8.68 -4.44 -12.44
N SER A 169 -8.25 -5.35 -11.57
CA SER A 169 -8.11 -6.79 -11.85
C SER A 169 -9.30 -7.62 -11.34
N LEU A 170 -10.41 -6.97 -10.98
CA LEU A 170 -11.59 -7.61 -10.41
C LEU A 170 -12.78 -7.57 -11.34
N ASP A 171 -13.62 -8.58 -11.23
CA ASP A 171 -14.95 -8.55 -11.85
C ASP A 171 -15.80 -7.43 -11.24
N PRO A 172 -16.64 -6.74 -12.03
CA PRO A 172 -17.43 -5.59 -11.55
C PRO A 172 -18.27 -5.88 -10.30
N GLU A 173 -18.75 -7.10 -10.13
CA GLU A 173 -19.53 -7.52 -8.96
C GLU A 173 -18.69 -7.51 -7.65
N LEU A 174 -17.37 -7.67 -7.75
CA LEU A 174 -16.46 -7.70 -6.60
C LEU A 174 -15.92 -6.31 -6.22
N VAL A 175 -16.00 -5.34 -7.14
CA VAL A 175 -15.46 -3.98 -6.95
C VAL A 175 -16.11 -3.30 -5.75
N LEU A 176 -17.45 -3.34 -5.65
CA LEU A 176 -18.19 -2.69 -4.57
C LEU A 176 -17.73 -3.18 -3.18
N GLY A 177 -17.49 -4.48 -3.04
CA GLY A 177 -17.00 -5.04 -1.77
C GLY A 177 -15.60 -4.56 -1.37
N ILE A 178 -14.73 -4.25 -2.34
CA ILE A 178 -13.42 -3.64 -2.05
C ILE A 178 -13.58 -2.16 -1.69
N LEU A 179 -14.42 -1.42 -2.43
CA LEU A 179 -14.67 0.00 -2.14
C LEU A 179 -15.29 0.20 -0.75
N ASP A 180 -16.20 -0.67 -0.32
CA ASP A 180 -16.77 -0.61 1.02
C ASP A 180 -15.71 -0.84 2.12
N ILE A 181 -14.80 -1.80 1.93
CA ILE A 181 -13.67 -2.00 2.84
C ILE A 181 -12.81 -0.73 2.90
N LEU A 182 -12.44 -0.15 1.76
CA LEU A 182 -11.61 1.07 1.71
C LEU A 182 -12.33 2.26 2.35
N ARG A 183 -13.65 2.40 2.15
CA ARG A 183 -14.47 3.44 2.78
C ARG A 183 -14.49 3.29 4.31
N ASN A 184 -14.66 2.07 4.81
CA ASN A 184 -14.64 1.80 6.25
C ASN A 184 -13.26 2.13 6.86
N LEU A 185 -12.17 1.76 6.18
CA LEU A 185 -10.82 2.13 6.59
C LEU A 185 -10.59 3.64 6.67
N ALA A 186 -11.14 4.39 5.71
CA ALA A 186 -11.07 5.85 5.69
C ALA A 186 -11.82 6.47 6.87
N ASN A 187 -13.06 6.03 7.09
CA ASN A 187 -13.97 6.65 8.06
C ASN A 187 -13.65 6.25 9.51
N GLU A 188 -13.49 4.96 9.78
CA GLU A 188 -13.34 4.44 11.14
C GLU A 188 -11.94 4.65 11.70
N HIS A 189 -10.92 4.57 10.86
CA HIS A 189 -9.53 4.62 11.30
C HIS A 189 -8.81 5.92 10.93
N LYS A 190 -9.47 6.87 10.26
CA LYS A 190 -8.89 8.13 9.77
C LYS A 190 -7.53 7.90 9.09
N ARG A 191 -7.46 6.87 8.22
CA ARG A 191 -6.22 6.50 7.54
C ARG A 191 -5.97 7.43 6.37
N THR A 192 -4.74 7.90 6.27
CA THR A 192 -4.30 8.62 5.06
C THR A 192 -4.11 7.61 3.95
N MET A 193 -4.75 7.83 2.81
CA MET A 193 -4.68 6.94 1.65
C MET A 193 -4.44 7.73 0.36
N ILE A 194 -3.62 7.17 -0.52
CA ILE A 194 -3.50 7.64 -1.91
C ILE A 194 -3.89 6.48 -2.81
N ILE A 195 -4.92 6.68 -3.61
CA ILE A 195 -5.49 5.69 -4.51
C ILE A 195 -5.21 6.15 -5.94
N VAL A 196 -4.59 5.30 -6.73
CA VAL A 196 -4.46 5.49 -8.17
C VAL A 196 -5.48 4.62 -8.87
N THR A 197 -6.25 5.21 -9.77
CA THR A 197 -7.21 4.50 -10.60
C THR A 197 -7.35 5.17 -11.97
N HIS A 198 -7.90 4.46 -12.92
CA HIS A 198 -8.32 4.99 -14.22
C HIS A 198 -9.85 4.95 -14.39
N GLU A 199 -10.56 4.48 -13.38
CA GLU A 199 -12.03 4.39 -13.29
C GLU A 199 -12.62 5.50 -12.42
#